data_0fca7b59bf8a06b5118d3bfc990816ae
#
_entry.id   0fca7b59bf8a06b5118d3bfc990816ae
#
_cell.length_a   1.000
_cell.length_b   1.000
_cell.length_c   1.000
_cell.angle_alpha   90.00
_cell.angle_beta   90.00
_cell.angle_gamma   90.00
#
_symmetry.space_group_name_H-M   'P 1'
#
loop_
_entity.id
_entity.type
_entity.pdbx_description
1 polymer ?
#
loop_
_entity_poly.entity_id
_entity_poly.type
_entity_poly.pdbx_seq_one_letter_code
_entity_poly.pdbx_strand_id
1 'polypeptide(L)' 'SKKEVALIKELKKININDMTPLDALSKLNELKKKHGI' A
#
# COMPACT_ATOMS: atom_id res chain seq x y z
N SER A 1 5.31 -2.17 -15.71
CA SER A 1 6.69 -1.86 -15.28
C SER A 1 7.02 -2.55 -13.96
N LYS A 2 8.29 -2.60 -13.63
CA LYS A 2 8.73 -3.19 -12.36
C LYS A 2 8.15 -2.47 -11.14
N LYS A 3 7.99 -1.15 -11.23
CA LYS A 3 7.40 -0.35 -10.16
C LYS A 3 5.93 -0.69 -9.95
N GLU A 4 5.20 -0.86 -11.04
CA GLU A 4 3.78 -1.23 -10.96
C GLU A 4 3.60 -2.63 -10.39
N VAL A 5 4.44 -3.57 -10.80
CA VAL A 5 4.40 -4.93 -10.27
C VAL A 5 4.70 -4.95 -8.76
N ALA A 6 5.70 -4.17 -8.33
CA ALA A 6 6.04 -4.08 -6.91
C ALA A 6 4.86 -3.51 -6.10
N LEU A 7 4.20 -2.48 -6.62
CA LEU A 7 3.05 -1.88 -5.96
C LEU A 7 1.90 -2.88 -5.84
N ILE A 8 1.62 -3.60 -6.92
CA ILE A 8 0.55 -4.61 -6.91
C ILE A 8 0.84 -5.71 -5.89
N LYS A 9 2.09 -6.17 -5.81
CA LYS A 9 2.47 -7.19 -4.83
C LYS A 9 2.27 -6.70 -3.39
N GLU A 10 2.62 -5.46 -3.11
CA GLU A 10 2.41 -4.89 -1.79
C GLU A 10 0.93 -4.74 -1.47
N LEU A 11 0.13 -4.29 -2.43
CA LEU A 11 -1.31 -4.17 -2.24
C LEU A 11 -1.97 -5.51 -1.96
N LYS A 12 -1.51 -6.57 -2.62
CA LYS A 12 -2.05 -7.91 -2.39
C LYS A 12 -1.80 -8.43 -0.98
N LYS A 13 -0.73 -7.99 -0.34
CA LYS A 13 -0.40 -8.39 1.03
C LYS A 13 -1.22 -7.68 2.09
N ILE A 14 -1.89 -6.59 1.72
CA ILE A 14 -2.68 -5.82 2.67
C ILE A 14 -3.98 -6.55 2.96
N ASN A 15 -4.24 -6.80 4.25
CA ASN A 15 -5.51 -7.35 4.69
C ASN A 15 -6.34 -6.20 5.26
N ILE A 16 -7.17 -5.62 4.39
CA ILE A 16 -7.96 -4.43 4.71
C ILE A 16 -8.89 -4.68 5.90
N ASN A 17 -9.42 -5.89 6.01
CA ASN A 17 -10.36 -6.22 7.07
C ASN A 17 -9.74 -6.22 8.47
N ASP A 18 -8.41 -6.34 8.55
CA ASP A 18 -7.69 -6.34 9.82
C ASP A 18 -7.09 -4.97 10.15
N MET A 19 -7.36 -3.96 9.33
CA MET A 19 -6.81 -2.63 9.51
C MET A 19 -7.82 -1.66 10.09
N THR A 20 -7.35 -0.81 11.02
CA THR A 20 -8.14 0.33 11.47
C THR A 20 -8.10 1.41 10.38
N PRO A 21 -9.04 2.37 10.40
CA PRO A 21 -9.01 3.49 9.46
C PRO A 21 -7.68 4.26 9.46
N LEU A 22 -7.10 4.47 10.64
CA LEU A 22 -5.81 5.16 10.76
C LEU A 22 -4.68 4.33 10.16
N ASP A 23 -4.69 3.02 10.40
CA ASP A 23 -3.71 2.12 9.81
C ASP A 23 -3.79 2.14 8.30
N ALA A 24 -4.99 2.12 7.74
CA ALA A 24 -5.21 2.14 6.30
C ALA A 24 -4.70 3.45 5.69
N LEU A 25 -4.99 4.57 6.34
CA LEU A 25 -4.52 5.88 5.88
C LEU A 25 -2.99 5.96 5.91
N SER A 26 -2.38 5.49 7.00
CA SER A 26 -0.93 5.45 7.13
C SER A 26 -0.30 4.58 6.06
N LYS A 27 -0.92 3.45 5.76
CA LYS A 27 -0.42 2.52 4.74
C LYS A 27 -0.48 3.14 3.35
N LEU A 28 -1.58 3.82 3.02
CA LEU A 28 -1.70 4.52 1.75
C LEU A 28 -0.63 5.61 1.60
N ASN A 29 -0.41 6.38 2.65
CA ASN A 29 0.61 7.42 2.65
C ASN A 29 2.01 6.82 2.44
N GLU A 30 2.30 5.72 3.13
CA GLU A 30 3.56 5.00 2.99
C GLU A 30 3.77 4.50 1.56
N LEU A 31 2.75 3.88 0.97
CA LEU A 31 2.82 3.35 -0.39
C LEU A 31 3.03 4.47 -1.41
N LYS A 32 2.34 5.58 -1.26
CA LYS A 32 2.51 6.72 -2.15
C LYS A 32 3.92 7.28 -2.10
N LYS A 33 4.48 7.43 -0.92
CA LYS A 33 5.85 7.91 -0.75
C LYS A 33 6.86 6.92 -1.31
N LYS A 34 6.68 5.64 -1.01
CA LYS A 34 7.60 4.59 -1.43
C LYS A 34 7.65 4.46 -2.95
N HIS A 35 6.52 4.57 -3.61
CA HIS A 35 6.42 4.38 -5.06
C HIS A 35 6.40 5.70 -5.83
N GLY A 36 6.44 6.83 -5.16
CA GLY A 36 6.49 8.14 -5.80
C GLY A 36 5.24 8.49 -6.60
N ILE A 37 4.10 8.13 -6.08
CA ILE A 37 2.84 8.35 -6.80
C ILE A 37 1.87 9.21 -6.00
#